data_452b1d48252acd7a8f891b5cb2ae5e60
#
_entry.id   452b1d48252acd7a8f891b5cb2ae5e60
#
_cell.length_a   1.000
_cell.length_b   1.000
_cell.length_c   1.000
_cell.angle_alpha   90.00
_cell.angle_beta   90.00
_cell.angle_gamma   90.00
#
_symmetry.space_group_name_H-M   'P 1'
#
loop_
_entity.id
_entity.type
_entity.pdbx_description
1 polymer ?
#
loop_
_entity_poly.entity_id
_entity_poly.type
_entity_poly.pdbx_seq_one_letter_code
_entity_poly.pdbx_strand_id
1 'polypeptide(L)'
;MKIFPAIDLKNGKCVRLTKGDFKSVKIYNENPIHQAEIFSDAGFKYLHIIDLDGALEGNLTNLDVVGKIIKKFNFKVEVGGGIRSEDSIAKLLDLGSDKIILGTAAIKNESFLENCCKKYSGNIALSLDARKNNIAISAWKNQTKIKIFDYLNIVKDYGISRLIYTDIERDGTNTGPNFENSYKIADNFNIPLLISGGISSINDVNKIIIDDKKIEGIIVGKAIYENKIKLEIAALHLVAAWNVFTHQSHEKHVLETRRRMSKVTDFITVSKEKSKSK
;
A
#
# COMPACT_ATOMS: atom_id res chain seq x y z
N MET A 1 11.98 4.52 3.66
CA MET A 1 10.87 4.09 2.79
C MET A 1 9.96 3.15 3.56
N LYS A 2 8.63 3.26 3.44
CA LYS A 2 7.64 2.40 4.10
C LYS A 2 7.16 1.30 3.14
N ILE A 3 6.92 0.09 3.67
CA ILE A 3 6.30 -1.01 2.91
C ILE A 3 4.96 -1.33 3.55
N PHE A 4 3.92 -1.30 2.73
CA PHE A 4 2.55 -1.62 3.10
C PHE A 4 2.18 -2.96 2.44
N PRO A 5 2.20 -4.08 3.16
CA PRO A 5 1.53 -5.27 2.68
C PRO A 5 0.03 -4.96 2.54
N ALA A 6 -0.59 -5.50 1.49
CA ALA A 6 -1.98 -5.18 1.20
C ALA A 6 -2.91 -6.36 1.48
N ILE A 7 -4.04 -6.07 2.14
CA ILE A 7 -5.17 -6.97 2.32
C ILE A 7 -6.37 -6.38 1.58
N ASP A 8 -6.83 -7.07 0.52
CA ASP A 8 -8.10 -6.76 -0.11
C ASP A 8 -9.16 -7.69 0.48
N LEU A 9 -10.22 -7.11 1.02
CA LEU A 9 -11.33 -7.82 1.64
C LEU A 9 -12.48 -7.99 0.66
N LYS A 10 -12.89 -9.25 0.46
CA LYS A 10 -14.10 -9.60 -0.29
C LYS A 10 -14.79 -10.78 0.36
N ASN A 11 -16.09 -10.64 0.67
CA ASN A 11 -16.89 -11.63 1.39
C ASN A 11 -16.17 -12.12 2.68
N GLY A 12 -15.56 -11.21 3.42
CA GLY A 12 -14.81 -11.52 4.65
C GLY A 12 -13.49 -12.26 4.47
N LYS A 13 -12.96 -12.39 3.25
CA LYS A 13 -11.74 -13.15 2.91
C LYS A 13 -10.67 -12.22 2.33
N CYS A 14 -9.39 -12.64 2.44
CA CYS A 14 -8.28 -11.99 1.74
C CYS A 14 -8.23 -12.46 0.30
N VAL A 15 -8.39 -11.53 -0.62
CA VAL A 15 -8.38 -11.80 -2.05
C VAL A 15 -7.38 -10.92 -2.80
N ARG A 16 -7.12 -11.26 -4.05
CA ARG A 16 -6.47 -10.36 -5.02
C ARG A 16 -7.19 -10.46 -6.35
N LEU A 17 -7.30 -9.32 -7.00
CA LEU A 17 -7.78 -9.21 -8.37
C LEU A 17 -6.58 -9.08 -9.32
N THR A 18 -6.78 -9.33 -10.59
CA THR A 18 -5.82 -8.97 -11.64
C THR A 18 -6.42 -7.83 -12.44
N LYS A 19 -5.73 -6.67 -12.49
CA LYS A 19 -6.21 -5.44 -13.15
C LYS A 19 -7.62 -5.00 -12.71
N GLY A 20 -7.99 -5.32 -11.45
CA GLY A 20 -9.29 -4.99 -10.88
C GLY A 20 -10.47 -5.79 -11.44
N ASP A 21 -10.23 -6.89 -12.14
CA ASP A 21 -11.31 -7.71 -12.68
C ASP A 21 -11.94 -8.57 -11.57
N PHE A 22 -13.17 -8.26 -11.20
CA PHE A 22 -13.95 -8.99 -10.20
C PHE A 22 -14.33 -10.41 -10.63
N LYS A 23 -14.12 -10.78 -11.89
CA LYS A 23 -14.28 -12.16 -12.37
C LYS A 23 -13.01 -12.99 -12.11
N SER A 24 -11.87 -12.35 -11.90
CA SER A 24 -10.57 -12.98 -11.65
C SER A 24 -10.18 -12.96 -10.17
N VAL A 25 -11.13 -13.17 -9.26
CA VAL A 25 -10.89 -13.20 -7.81
C VAL A 25 -10.10 -14.45 -7.45
N LYS A 26 -8.92 -14.26 -6.83
CA LYS A 26 -8.16 -15.34 -6.22
C LYS A 26 -8.15 -15.17 -4.71
N ILE A 27 -8.61 -16.17 -3.97
CA ILE A 27 -8.55 -16.19 -2.51
C ILE A 27 -7.15 -16.66 -2.11
N TYR A 28 -6.51 -15.92 -1.21
CA TYR A 28 -5.19 -16.25 -0.67
C TYR A 28 -5.27 -16.66 0.80
N ASN A 29 -6.24 -16.15 1.54
CA ASN A 29 -6.48 -16.54 2.91
C ASN A 29 -7.96 -16.39 3.25
N GLU A 30 -8.55 -17.43 3.80
CA GLU A 30 -9.96 -17.45 4.25
C GLU A 30 -10.16 -16.58 5.51
N ASN A 31 -9.09 -16.32 6.27
CA ASN A 31 -9.13 -15.55 7.50
C ASN A 31 -8.21 -14.31 7.42
N PRO A 32 -8.76 -13.10 7.22
CA PRO A 32 -7.97 -11.87 7.15
C PRO A 32 -7.19 -11.54 8.43
N ILE A 33 -7.69 -11.94 9.60
CA ILE A 33 -7.00 -11.73 10.88
C ILE A 33 -5.73 -12.58 10.93
N HIS A 34 -5.80 -13.83 10.48
CA HIS A 34 -4.62 -14.69 10.36
C HIS A 34 -3.63 -14.14 9.33
N GLN A 35 -4.10 -13.55 8.23
CA GLN A 35 -3.21 -12.89 7.27
C GLN A 35 -2.50 -11.67 7.88
N ALA A 36 -3.21 -10.87 8.65
CA ALA A 36 -2.62 -9.75 9.38
C ALA A 36 -1.60 -10.23 10.44
N GLU A 37 -1.85 -11.36 11.10
CA GLU A 37 -0.91 -11.99 12.04
C GLU A 37 0.40 -12.37 11.33
N ILE A 38 0.34 -13.03 10.18
CA ILE A 38 1.51 -13.36 9.35
C ILE A 38 2.34 -12.10 9.04
N PHE A 39 1.68 -10.99 8.69
CA PHE A 39 2.38 -9.73 8.41
C PHE A 39 2.97 -9.09 9.68
N SER A 40 2.26 -9.18 10.81
CA SER A 40 2.75 -8.71 12.10
C SER A 40 3.99 -9.48 12.56
N ASP A 41 3.95 -10.81 12.46
CA ASP A 41 5.06 -11.71 12.85
C ASP A 41 6.28 -11.51 11.96
N ALA A 42 6.07 -11.17 10.69
CA ALA A 42 7.13 -10.78 9.76
C ALA A 42 7.74 -9.40 10.09
N GLY A 43 7.16 -8.63 11.01
CA GLY A 43 7.70 -7.35 11.49
C GLY A 43 7.22 -6.12 10.74
N PHE A 44 6.22 -6.22 9.86
CA PHE A 44 5.63 -5.04 9.22
C PHE A 44 5.00 -4.09 10.26
N LYS A 45 5.12 -2.78 10.00
CA LYS A 45 4.55 -1.72 10.85
C LYS A 45 3.37 -1.00 10.19
N TYR A 46 3.21 -1.19 8.89
CA TYR A 46 2.17 -0.54 8.09
C TYR A 46 1.31 -1.62 7.46
N LEU A 47 0.04 -1.30 7.23
CA LEU A 47 -0.90 -2.21 6.58
C LEU A 47 -1.87 -1.40 5.71
N HIS A 48 -2.04 -1.83 4.46
CA HIS A 48 -3.01 -1.28 3.52
C HIS A 48 -4.20 -2.22 3.41
N ILE A 49 -5.41 -1.73 3.71
CA ILE A 49 -6.65 -2.53 3.64
C ILE A 49 -7.63 -1.87 2.67
N ILE A 50 -8.12 -2.65 1.72
CA ILE A 50 -9.20 -2.24 0.82
C ILE A 50 -10.42 -3.13 1.01
N ASP A 51 -11.55 -2.53 1.40
CA ASP A 51 -12.86 -3.15 1.42
C ASP A 51 -13.45 -3.17 0.00
N LEU A 52 -13.25 -4.27 -0.74
CA LEU A 52 -13.74 -4.41 -2.11
C LEU A 52 -15.26 -4.54 -2.19
N ASP A 53 -15.90 -5.13 -1.19
CA ASP A 53 -17.36 -5.19 -1.10
C ASP A 53 -17.90 -3.78 -0.88
N GLY A 54 -17.32 -3.04 0.06
CA GLY A 54 -17.63 -1.64 0.29
C GLY A 54 -17.40 -0.75 -0.93
N ALA A 55 -16.33 -0.98 -1.68
CA ALA A 55 -16.06 -0.25 -2.92
C ALA A 55 -17.17 -0.43 -3.97
N LEU A 56 -17.78 -1.62 -4.03
CA LEU A 56 -18.91 -1.92 -4.91
C LEU A 56 -20.22 -1.33 -4.41
N GLU A 57 -20.51 -1.50 -3.13
CA GLU A 57 -21.79 -1.15 -2.50
C GLU A 57 -21.85 0.33 -2.09
N GLY A 58 -20.71 0.91 -1.73
CA GLY A 58 -20.61 2.30 -1.30
C GLY A 58 -20.83 2.53 0.19
N ASN A 59 -20.54 1.53 0.99
CA ASN A 59 -20.61 1.51 2.43
C ASN A 59 -19.39 0.79 3.04
N LEU A 60 -19.36 0.59 4.37
CA LEU A 60 -18.30 -0.11 5.09
C LEU A 60 -18.74 -1.56 5.37
N THR A 61 -18.65 -2.45 4.38
CA THR A 61 -19.17 -3.82 4.46
C THR A 61 -18.34 -4.70 5.41
N ASN A 62 -17.00 -4.55 5.40
CA ASN A 62 -16.09 -5.37 6.20
C ASN A 62 -15.55 -4.65 7.46
N LEU A 63 -16.31 -3.67 8.00
CA LEU A 63 -15.88 -2.83 9.13
C LEU A 63 -15.46 -3.64 10.36
N ASP A 64 -16.18 -4.70 10.69
CA ASP A 64 -15.88 -5.57 11.84
C ASP A 64 -14.52 -6.26 11.71
N VAL A 65 -14.19 -6.73 10.52
CA VAL A 65 -12.90 -7.38 10.24
C VAL A 65 -11.76 -6.36 10.36
N VAL A 66 -11.95 -5.17 9.77
CA VAL A 66 -11.00 -4.06 9.88
C VAL A 66 -10.77 -3.68 11.33
N GLY A 67 -11.84 -3.51 12.12
CA GLY A 67 -11.76 -3.17 13.54
C GLY A 67 -11.03 -4.23 14.38
N LYS A 68 -11.26 -5.52 14.09
CA LYS A 68 -10.54 -6.63 14.75
C LYS A 68 -9.04 -6.60 14.43
N ILE A 69 -8.65 -6.31 13.19
CA ILE A 69 -7.25 -6.21 12.79
C ILE A 69 -6.58 -5.04 13.50
N ILE A 70 -7.20 -3.85 13.49
CA ILE A 70 -6.66 -2.65 14.14
C ILE A 70 -6.47 -2.85 15.64
N LYS A 71 -7.44 -3.48 16.32
CA LYS A 71 -7.38 -3.71 17.76
C LYS A 71 -6.38 -4.80 18.18
N LYS A 72 -6.17 -5.82 17.32
CA LYS A 72 -5.32 -6.96 17.66
C LYS A 72 -3.84 -6.70 17.41
N PHE A 73 -3.50 -5.89 16.40
CA PHE A 73 -2.12 -5.72 15.95
C PHE A 73 -1.67 -4.26 16.00
N ASN A 74 -0.37 -4.03 16.20
CA ASN A 74 0.22 -2.69 16.27
C ASN A 74 0.65 -2.18 14.89
N PHE A 75 -0.28 -2.11 13.94
CA PHE A 75 -0.05 -1.51 12.63
C PHE A 75 -0.49 -0.05 12.58
N LYS A 76 0.19 0.74 11.75
CA LYS A 76 -0.36 1.94 11.15
C LYS A 76 -1.21 1.52 9.95
N VAL A 77 -2.53 1.45 10.15
CA VAL A 77 -3.46 0.94 9.14
C VAL A 77 -4.03 2.08 8.32
N GLU A 78 -3.94 1.97 6.99
CA GLU A 78 -4.70 2.81 6.07
C GLU A 78 -5.85 1.99 5.47
N VAL A 79 -7.05 2.56 5.43
CA VAL A 79 -8.26 1.86 5.01
C VAL A 79 -8.94 2.61 3.87
N GLY A 80 -9.30 1.87 2.82
CA GLY A 80 -10.08 2.34 1.68
C GLY A 80 -11.21 1.38 1.31
N GLY A 81 -12.02 1.80 0.34
CA GLY A 81 -13.16 1.02 -0.15
C GLY A 81 -14.50 1.48 0.44
N GLY A 82 -15.39 1.99 -0.42
CA GLY A 82 -16.76 2.36 -0.04
C GLY A 82 -16.95 3.66 0.74
N ILE A 83 -15.89 4.37 1.08
CA ILE A 83 -15.93 5.57 1.92
C ILE A 83 -16.47 6.75 1.11
N ARG A 84 -17.69 7.19 1.43
CA ARG A 84 -18.42 8.25 0.68
C ARG A 84 -19.05 9.33 1.57
N SER A 85 -18.87 9.23 2.89
CA SER A 85 -19.43 10.17 3.87
C SER A 85 -18.45 10.45 5.01
N GLU A 86 -18.63 11.58 5.68
CA GLU A 86 -17.87 11.93 6.88
C GLU A 86 -18.13 10.96 8.03
N ASP A 87 -19.35 10.41 8.14
CA ASP A 87 -19.70 9.39 9.13
C ASP A 87 -18.83 8.13 8.96
N SER A 88 -18.62 7.67 7.72
CA SER A 88 -17.72 6.54 7.44
C SER A 88 -16.27 6.84 7.82
N ILE A 89 -15.81 8.08 7.58
CA ILE A 89 -14.46 8.53 7.97
C ILE A 89 -14.34 8.51 9.50
N ALA A 90 -15.30 9.14 10.21
CA ALA A 90 -15.28 9.20 11.68
C ALA A 90 -15.25 7.78 12.29
N LYS A 91 -16.12 6.87 11.83
CA LYS A 91 -16.15 5.48 12.31
C LYS A 91 -14.81 4.76 12.17
N LEU A 92 -14.13 4.93 11.04
CA LEU A 92 -12.83 4.29 10.82
C LEU A 92 -11.72 4.92 11.68
N LEU A 93 -11.75 6.25 11.87
CA LEU A 93 -10.80 6.93 12.76
C LEU A 93 -11.02 6.55 14.23
N ASP A 94 -12.28 6.45 14.67
CA ASP A 94 -12.65 6.01 16.03
C ASP A 94 -12.20 4.56 16.31
N LEU A 95 -12.13 3.71 15.27
CA LEU A 95 -11.56 2.36 15.37
C LEU A 95 -10.03 2.38 15.49
N GLY A 96 -9.37 3.50 15.18
CA GLY A 96 -7.92 3.65 15.24
C GLY A 96 -7.19 3.56 13.89
N SER A 97 -7.89 3.75 12.76
CA SER A 97 -7.21 3.85 11.45
C SER A 97 -6.25 5.04 11.42
N ASP A 98 -5.03 4.83 10.92
CA ASP A 98 -4.03 5.90 10.75
C ASP A 98 -4.41 6.84 9.61
N LYS A 99 -4.88 6.28 8.49
CA LYS A 99 -5.35 7.05 7.34
C LYS A 99 -6.58 6.46 6.68
N ILE A 100 -7.38 7.35 6.14
CA ILE A 100 -8.58 7.06 5.38
C ILE A 100 -8.32 7.36 3.92
N ILE A 101 -8.50 6.35 3.07
CA ILE A 101 -8.22 6.44 1.64
C ILE A 101 -9.49 6.82 0.89
N LEU A 102 -9.50 7.99 0.31
CA LEU A 102 -10.57 8.47 -0.56
C LEU A 102 -10.15 8.32 -2.03
N GLY A 103 -10.97 7.64 -2.82
CA GLY A 103 -10.80 7.50 -4.27
C GLY A 103 -11.99 8.12 -4.99
N THR A 104 -12.92 7.31 -5.45
CA THR A 104 -14.10 7.72 -6.24
C THR A 104 -14.87 8.91 -5.67
N ALA A 105 -15.06 8.97 -4.36
CA ALA A 105 -15.81 10.06 -3.70
C ALA A 105 -15.08 11.40 -3.87
N ALA A 106 -13.75 11.42 -3.70
CA ALA A 106 -12.92 12.59 -3.89
C ALA A 106 -12.96 13.10 -5.34
N ILE A 107 -12.85 12.17 -6.31
CA ILE A 107 -12.85 12.52 -7.74
C ILE A 107 -14.21 13.07 -8.20
N LYS A 108 -15.32 12.59 -7.62
CA LYS A 108 -16.67 13.03 -7.96
C LYS A 108 -17.08 14.31 -7.25
N ASN A 109 -16.48 14.63 -6.12
CA ASN A 109 -16.83 15.78 -5.30
C ASN A 109 -15.58 16.36 -4.64
N GLU A 110 -14.99 17.35 -5.30
CA GLU A 110 -13.76 18.02 -4.83
C GLU A 110 -14.00 18.78 -3.51
N SER A 111 -15.16 19.39 -3.33
CA SER A 111 -15.52 20.07 -2.07
C SER A 111 -15.60 19.09 -0.90
N PHE A 112 -16.06 17.85 -1.13
CA PHE A 112 -16.05 16.81 -0.11
C PHE A 112 -14.61 16.49 0.29
N LEU A 113 -13.69 16.30 -0.69
CA LEU A 113 -12.28 16.05 -0.40
C LEU A 113 -11.66 17.20 0.41
N GLU A 114 -11.86 18.44 -0.02
CA GLU A 114 -11.33 19.63 0.65
C GLU A 114 -11.81 19.73 2.10
N ASN A 115 -13.12 19.56 2.33
CA ASN A 115 -13.71 19.58 3.66
C ASN A 115 -13.18 18.46 4.56
N CYS A 116 -13.03 17.24 4.01
CA CYS A 116 -12.44 16.12 4.74
C CYS A 116 -10.98 16.39 5.10
N CYS A 117 -10.17 16.94 4.20
CA CYS A 117 -8.78 17.28 4.47
C CYS A 117 -8.64 18.34 5.56
N LYS A 118 -9.53 19.35 5.58
CA LYS A 118 -9.57 20.38 6.63
C LYS A 118 -9.98 19.81 7.97
N LYS A 119 -11.07 19.03 8.00
CA LYS A 119 -11.65 18.49 9.23
C LYS A 119 -10.80 17.38 9.86
N TYR A 120 -10.24 16.50 9.05
CA TYR A 120 -9.45 15.35 9.46
C TYR A 120 -7.99 15.51 9.02
N SER A 121 -7.42 16.68 9.37
CA SER A 121 -6.05 17.04 8.97
C SER A 121 -5.04 15.95 9.32
N GLY A 122 -4.21 15.58 8.35
CA GLY A 122 -3.22 14.54 8.51
C GLY A 122 -3.74 13.10 8.34
N ASN A 123 -5.06 12.86 8.28
CA ASN A 123 -5.61 11.51 8.17
C ASN A 123 -6.14 11.15 6.79
N ILE A 124 -6.27 12.10 5.86
CA ILE A 124 -6.85 11.84 4.54
C ILE A 124 -5.75 11.51 3.53
N ALA A 125 -5.82 10.32 2.94
CA ALA A 125 -5.05 9.89 1.78
C ALA A 125 -5.94 9.90 0.53
N LEU A 126 -5.37 10.34 -0.61
CA LEU A 126 -6.05 10.33 -1.90
C LEU A 126 -5.52 9.19 -2.76
N SER A 127 -6.40 8.27 -3.20
CA SER A 127 -6.05 7.25 -4.20
C SER A 127 -6.37 7.73 -5.60
N LEU A 128 -5.36 7.65 -6.47
CA LEU A 128 -5.44 7.93 -7.90
C LEU A 128 -5.10 6.66 -8.68
N ASP A 129 -6.13 5.93 -9.05
CA ASP A 129 -6.01 4.71 -9.83
C ASP A 129 -6.22 5.06 -11.30
N ALA A 130 -5.26 4.72 -12.16
CA ALA A 130 -5.29 5.20 -13.54
C ALA A 130 -4.94 4.14 -14.59
N ARG A 131 -5.53 4.32 -15.78
CA ARG A 131 -5.11 3.67 -17.01
C ARG A 131 -4.68 4.75 -18.00
N LYS A 132 -3.49 4.64 -18.59
CA LYS A 132 -2.97 5.60 -19.57
C LYS A 132 -3.12 7.07 -19.12
N ASN A 133 -2.78 7.36 -17.86
CA ASN A 133 -2.88 8.68 -17.24
C ASN A 133 -4.29 9.22 -16.96
N ASN A 134 -5.35 8.54 -17.35
CA ASN A 134 -6.71 8.92 -17.00
C ASN A 134 -7.16 8.20 -15.73
N ILE A 135 -7.81 8.95 -14.83
CA ILE A 135 -8.29 8.42 -13.56
C ILE A 135 -9.48 7.48 -13.81
N ALA A 136 -9.47 6.33 -13.14
CA ALA A 136 -10.58 5.40 -13.08
C ALA A 136 -11.32 5.53 -11.74
N ILE A 137 -12.62 5.31 -11.75
CA ILE A 137 -13.49 5.40 -10.57
C ILE A 137 -14.42 4.18 -10.48
N SER A 138 -15.18 4.10 -9.37
CA SER A 138 -16.21 3.06 -9.16
C SER A 138 -15.63 1.64 -9.24
N ALA A 139 -14.62 1.36 -8.39
CA ALA A 139 -13.88 0.11 -8.40
C ALA A 139 -13.31 -0.22 -9.80
N TRP A 140 -12.75 0.81 -10.46
CA TRP A 140 -12.13 0.78 -11.79
C TRP A 140 -13.05 0.41 -12.97
N LYS A 141 -14.36 0.35 -12.74
CA LYS A 141 -15.36 0.04 -13.77
C LYS A 141 -15.54 1.17 -14.77
N ASN A 142 -15.35 2.41 -14.31
CA ASN A 142 -15.59 3.60 -15.12
C ASN A 142 -14.27 4.35 -15.34
N GLN A 143 -13.87 4.48 -16.62
CA GLN A 143 -12.76 5.32 -17.02
C GLN A 143 -13.25 6.74 -17.21
N THR A 144 -12.61 7.72 -16.54
CA THR A 144 -12.88 9.14 -16.76
C THR A 144 -12.01 9.70 -17.89
N LYS A 145 -12.29 10.96 -18.28
CA LYS A 145 -11.40 11.76 -19.14
C LYS A 145 -10.45 12.66 -18.31
N ILE A 146 -10.51 12.59 -16.99
CA ILE A 146 -9.72 13.42 -16.08
C ILE A 146 -8.30 12.85 -16.05
N LYS A 147 -7.32 13.66 -16.41
CA LYS A 147 -5.90 13.29 -16.30
C LYS A 147 -5.40 13.50 -14.88
N ILE A 148 -4.49 12.64 -14.43
CA ILE A 148 -3.91 12.70 -13.08
C ILE A 148 -3.34 14.08 -12.76
N PHE A 149 -2.51 14.64 -13.66
CA PHE A 149 -1.84 15.91 -13.42
C PHE A 149 -2.81 17.09 -13.37
N ASP A 150 -3.86 17.07 -14.22
CA ASP A 150 -4.89 18.11 -14.22
C ASP A 150 -5.63 18.11 -12.89
N TYR A 151 -6.02 16.94 -12.39
CA TYR A 151 -6.71 16.80 -11.12
C TYR A 151 -5.80 17.17 -9.92
N LEU A 152 -4.55 16.70 -9.92
CA LEU A 152 -3.61 17.05 -8.86
C LEU A 152 -3.32 18.56 -8.77
N ASN A 153 -3.29 19.28 -9.90
CA ASN A 153 -3.18 20.72 -9.91
C ASN A 153 -4.35 21.44 -9.22
N ILE A 154 -5.53 20.84 -9.25
CA ILE A 154 -6.71 21.37 -8.56
C ILE A 154 -6.59 21.14 -7.05
N VAL A 155 -6.25 19.92 -6.63
CA VAL A 155 -6.39 19.47 -5.24
C VAL A 155 -5.10 19.55 -4.39
N LYS A 156 -3.96 19.91 -4.98
CA LYS A 156 -2.64 19.89 -4.31
C LYS A 156 -2.57 20.69 -3.01
N ASP A 157 -3.38 21.72 -2.88
CA ASP A 157 -3.37 22.65 -1.74
C ASP A 157 -4.48 22.33 -0.72
N TYR A 158 -5.23 21.24 -0.88
CA TYR A 158 -6.33 20.86 0.03
C TYR A 158 -5.87 20.25 1.36
N GLY A 159 -4.56 19.99 1.53
CA GLY A 159 -4.02 19.38 2.74
C GLY A 159 -4.08 17.84 2.74
N ILE A 160 -4.03 17.25 1.55
CA ILE A 160 -3.91 15.79 1.37
C ILE A 160 -2.65 15.30 2.07
N SER A 161 -2.78 14.37 2.99
CA SER A 161 -1.64 13.86 3.79
C SER A 161 -0.79 12.83 3.06
N ARG A 162 -1.33 12.18 2.03
CA ARG A 162 -0.67 11.15 1.22
C ARG A 162 -1.38 10.96 -0.12
N LEU A 163 -0.60 10.76 -1.17
CA LEU A 163 -1.09 10.24 -2.44
C LEU A 163 -0.81 8.74 -2.53
N ILE A 164 -1.73 8.00 -3.12
CA ILE A 164 -1.53 6.61 -3.53
C ILE A 164 -1.76 6.58 -5.03
N TYR A 165 -0.70 6.29 -5.79
CA TYR A 165 -0.81 6.15 -7.25
C TYR A 165 -0.78 4.68 -7.63
N THR A 166 -1.84 4.21 -8.27
CA THR A 166 -1.96 2.84 -8.80
C THR A 166 -2.03 2.85 -10.32
N ASP A 167 -1.04 2.20 -10.96
CA ASP A 167 -1.17 1.87 -12.38
C ASP A 167 -1.97 0.56 -12.53
N ILE A 168 -3.24 0.70 -12.96
CA ILE A 168 -4.18 -0.43 -13.07
C ILE A 168 -3.71 -1.47 -14.09
N GLU A 169 -3.03 -1.05 -15.17
CA GLU A 169 -2.56 -1.98 -16.20
C GLU A 169 -1.43 -2.88 -15.70
N ARG A 170 -0.76 -2.47 -14.62
CA ARG A 170 0.30 -3.23 -13.96
C ARG A 170 -0.17 -3.95 -12.70
N ASP A 171 -1.31 -3.54 -12.12
CA ASP A 171 -1.77 -4.14 -10.87
C ASP A 171 -2.08 -5.62 -11.00
N GLY A 172 -1.55 -6.42 -10.07
CA GLY A 172 -1.68 -7.87 -10.06
C GLY A 172 -0.96 -8.61 -11.19
N THR A 173 -0.14 -7.92 -12.03
CA THR A 173 0.57 -8.55 -13.16
C THR A 173 1.99 -9.01 -12.82
N ASN A 174 2.59 -8.46 -11.75
CA ASN A 174 3.99 -8.69 -11.40
C ASN A 174 4.98 -8.30 -12.53
N THR A 175 4.74 -7.18 -13.20
CA THR A 175 5.58 -6.68 -14.31
C THR A 175 6.46 -5.49 -13.94
N GLY A 176 6.52 -5.15 -12.66
CA GLY A 176 7.15 -3.94 -12.14
C GLY A 176 6.18 -2.74 -12.13
N PRO A 177 6.39 -1.78 -11.22
CA PRO A 177 5.55 -0.59 -11.10
C PRO A 177 5.80 0.42 -12.22
N ASN A 178 4.93 1.41 -12.34
CA ASN A 178 5.13 2.53 -13.26
C ASN A 178 6.03 3.59 -12.61
N PHE A 179 7.33 3.35 -12.63
CA PHE A 179 8.31 4.29 -12.07
C PHE A 179 8.24 5.67 -12.71
N GLU A 180 8.10 5.73 -14.05
CA GLU A 180 8.10 6.98 -14.81
C GLU A 180 7.01 7.93 -14.31
N ASN A 181 5.76 7.47 -14.27
CA ASN A 181 4.66 8.30 -13.80
C ASN A 181 4.75 8.60 -12.30
N SER A 182 5.16 7.61 -11.49
CA SER A 182 5.33 7.80 -10.06
C SER A 182 6.35 8.90 -9.75
N TYR A 183 7.48 8.89 -10.44
CA TYR A 183 8.51 9.92 -10.27
C TYR A 183 8.06 11.28 -10.79
N LYS A 184 7.36 11.33 -11.93
CA LYS A 184 6.76 12.58 -12.41
C LYS A 184 5.80 13.19 -11.39
N ILE A 185 4.97 12.38 -10.75
CA ILE A 185 4.06 12.84 -9.68
C ILE A 185 4.87 13.38 -8.50
N ALA A 186 5.84 12.60 -8.00
CA ALA A 186 6.67 12.99 -6.86
C ALA A 186 7.48 14.27 -7.11
N ASP A 187 7.96 14.48 -8.34
CA ASP A 187 8.74 15.66 -8.71
C ASP A 187 7.87 16.94 -8.80
N ASN A 188 6.61 16.82 -9.23
CA ASN A 188 5.73 17.96 -9.47
C ASN A 188 4.84 18.33 -8.27
N PHE A 189 4.59 17.40 -7.35
CA PHE A 189 3.69 17.64 -6.22
C PHE A 189 4.38 17.35 -4.88
N ASN A 190 4.29 18.30 -3.96
CA ASN A 190 4.92 18.19 -2.63
C ASN A 190 4.02 17.43 -1.65
N ILE A 191 3.54 16.25 -2.05
CA ILE A 191 2.69 15.39 -1.24
C ILE A 191 3.37 14.01 -1.15
N PRO A 192 3.52 13.41 0.04
CA PRO A 192 4.10 12.08 0.19
C PRO A 192 3.39 11.05 -0.68
N LEU A 193 4.14 10.26 -1.47
CA LEU A 193 3.59 9.34 -2.46
C LEU A 193 3.85 7.88 -2.08
N LEU A 194 2.80 7.05 -2.12
CA LEU A 194 2.92 5.59 -2.20
C LEU A 194 2.75 5.13 -3.65
N ILE A 195 3.67 4.27 -4.08
CA ILE A 195 3.59 3.60 -5.38
C ILE A 195 2.83 2.28 -5.22
N SER A 196 1.83 2.07 -6.05
CA SER A 196 1.00 0.87 -6.09
C SER A 196 0.85 0.31 -7.50
N GLY A 197 0.58 -0.99 -7.58
CA GLY A 197 0.39 -1.72 -8.84
C GLY A 197 1.71 -2.18 -9.47
N GLY A 198 1.84 -3.50 -9.64
CA GLY A 198 2.92 -4.12 -10.39
C GLY A 198 4.19 -4.47 -9.61
N ILE A 199 4.41 -4.00 -8.38
CA ILE A 199 5.59 -4.39 -7.58
C ILE A 199 5.74 -5.91 -7.62
N SER A 200 6.90 -6.39 -8.08
CA SER A 200 7.10 -7.80 -8.44
C SER A 200 8.32 -8.44 -7.82
N SER A 201 9.30 -7.66 -7.43
CA SER A 201 10.61 -8.15 -6.99
C SER A 201 11.25 -7.24 -5.96
N ILE A 202 12.24 -7.78 -5.25
CA ILE A 202 13.08 -6.99 -4.34
C ILE A 202 13.89 -5.92 -5.09
N ASN A 203 14.17 -6.14 -6.38
CA ASN A 203 14.86 -5.16 -7.20
C ASN A 203 13.99 -3.91 -7.43
N ASP A 204 12.68 -4.06 -7.55
CA ASP A 204 11.76 -2.92 -7.64
C ASP A 204 11.81 -2.11 -6.35
N VAL A 205 11.85 -2.79 -5.19
CA VAL A 205 11.98 -2.17 -3.87
C VAL A 205 13.29 -1.39 -3.75
N ASN A 206 14.41 -2.04 -4.10
CA ASN A 206 15.75 -1.44 -4.03
C ASN A 206 15.87 -0.21 -4.92
N LYS A 207 15.29 -0.23 -6.12
CA LYS A 207 15.30 0.91 -7.04
C LYS A 207 14.66 2.14 -6.43
N ILE A 208 13.54 1.99 -5.73
CA ILE A 208 12.85 3.09 -5.06
C ILE A 208 13.66 3.65 -3.89
N ILE A 209 14.35 2.77 -3.12
CA ILE A 209 15.17 3.19 -1.98
C ILE A 209 16.35 4.08 -2.43
N ILE A 210 16.94 3.78 -3.59
CA ILE A 210 18.14 4.48 -4.09
C ILE A 210 17.80 5.86 -4.66
N ASP A 211 16.59 6.04 -5.19
CA ASP A 211 16.22 7.23 -5.97
C ASP A 211 15.92 8.50 -5.12
N ASP A 212 16.00 8.44 -3.79
CA ASP A 212 15.84 9.56 -2.82
C ASP A 212 14.81 10.63 -3.20
N LYS A 213 13.70 10.22 -3.79
CA LYS A 213 12.60 11.10 -4.18
C LYS A 213 11.54 11.13 -3.07
N LYS A 214 10.57 12.04 -3.19
CA LYS A 214 9.43 12.18 -2.28
C LYS A 214 8.49 10.95 -2.26
N ILE A 215 9.08 9.76 -2.43
CA ILE A 215 8.38 8.48 -2.32
C ILE A 215 8.39 8.06 -0.86
N GLU A 216 7.23 8.12 -0.24
CA GLU A 216 7.06 7.69 1.15
C GLU A 216 7.20 6.17 1.29
N GLY A 217 6.70 5.43 0.30
CA GLY A 217 6.73 3.98 0.35
C GLY A 217 6.06 3.29 -0.84
N ILE A 218 5.81 2.01 -0.65
CA ILE A 218 5.18 1.13 -1.64
C ILE A 218 4.08 0.28 -1.02
N ILE A 219 3.08 -0.04 -1.84
CA ILE A 219 2.05 -1.03 -1.51
C ILE A 219 2.39 -2.32 -2.25
N VAL A 220 2.53 -3.42 -1.50
CA VAL A 220 2.87 -4.73 -2.05
C VAL A 220 1.76 -5.72 -1.75
N GLY A 221 1.12 -6.19 -2.79
CA GLY A 221 0.08 -7.20 -2.70
C GLY A 221 0.55 -8.57 -3.20
N LYS A 222 0.19 -8.90 -4.44
CA LYS A 222 0.34 -10.21 -5.06
C LYS A 222 1.75 -10.81 -4.92
N ALA A 223 2.80 -9.99 -5.04
CA ALA A 223 4.19 -10.47 -4.97
C ALA A 223 4.55 -11.08 -3.60
N ILE A 224 3.96 -10.59 -2.50
CA ILE A 224 4.14 -11.19 -1.17
C ILE A 224 3.37 -12.51 -1.09
N TYR A 225 2.11 -12.54 -1.49
CA TYR A 225 1.28 -13.76 -1.45
C TYR A 225 1.84 -14.88 -2.33
N GLU A 226 2.50 -14.55 -3.42
CA GLU A 226 3.12 -15.51 -4.34
C GLU A 226 4.61 -15.80 -4.02
N ASN A 227 5.10 -15.34 -2.86
CA ASN A 227 6.48 -15.52 -2.39
C ASN A 227 7.56 -15.00 -3.37
N LYS A 228 7.21 -14.06 -4.27
CA LYS A 228 8.17 -13.38 -5.14
C LYS A 228 9.03 -12.39 -4.37
N ILE A 229 8.43 -11.78 -3.35
CA ILE A 229 9.12 -10.99 -2.32
C ILE A 229 8.90 -11.74 -1.01
N LYS A 230 9.99 -12.22 -0.41
CA LYS A 230 9.94 -12.91 0.87
C LYS A 230 9.59 -11.91 1.97
N LEU A 231 8.68 -12.31 2.87
CA LEU A 231 8.19 -11.48 3.97
C LEU A 231 9.34 -10.94 4.84
N GLU A 232 10.29 -11.81 5.21
CA GLU A 232 11.40 -11.45 6.07
C GLU A 232 12.33 -10.43 5.41
N ILE A 233 12.55 -10.54 4.10
CA ILE A 233 13.39 -9.61 3.34
C ILE A 233 12.69 -8.25 3.23
N ALA A 234 11.39 -8.22 2.96
CA ALA A 234 10.63 -6.99 2.90
C ALA A 234 10.66 -6.24 4.25
N ALA A 235 10.54 -6.96 5.36
CA ALA A 235 10.62 -6.38 6.70
C ALA A 235 12.05 -5.90 7.05
N LEU A 236 13.09 -6.64 6.68
CA LEU A 236 14.50 -6.26 6.92
C LEU A 236 14.93 -5.01 6.14
N HIS A 237 14.42 -4.79 4.94
CA HIS A 237 14.68 -3.56 4.18
C HIS A 237 14.14 -2.30 4.88
N LEU A 238 13.09 -2.43 5.69
CA LEU A 238 12.60 -1.35 6.55
C LEU A 238 13.62 -0.97 7.63
N VAL A 239 14.31 -1.96 8.21
CA VAL A 239 15.33 -1.75 9.25
C VAL A 239 16.61 -1.18 8.65
N ALA A 240 17.05 -1.68 7.49
CA ALA A 240 18.26 -1.20 6.83
C ALA A 240 18.12 0.25 6.32
N ALA A 241 16.99 0.60 5.73
CA ALA A 241 16.69 1.98 5.32
C ALA A 241 16.67 2.94 6.53
N TRP A 242 16.09 2.52 7.66
CA TRP A 242 16.11 3.29 8.90
C TRP A 242 17.55 3.54 9.40
N ASN A 243 18.40 2.53 9.39
CA ASN A 243 19.79 2.63 9.86
C ASN A 243 20.68 3.51 8.95
N VAL A 244 20.43 3.52 7.64
CA VAL A 244 21.13 4.41 6.69
C VAL A 244 20.76 5.89 6.93
N PHE A 245 19.49 6.19 7.23
CA PHE A 245 19.04 7.56 7.50
C PHE A 245 19.45 8.09 8.89
N THR A 246 19.57 7.21 9.90
CA THR A 246 19.93 7.63 11.25
C THR A 246 21.43 7.74 11.51
N HIS A 247 22.27 7.19 10.63
CA HIS A 247 23.73 7.18 10.79
C HIS A 247 24.45 7.59 9.50
N GLN A 248 24.38 8.89 9.16
CA GLN A 248 25.31 9.52 8.21
C GLN A 248 26.76 9.63 8.73
N SER A 249 27.13 8.88 9.74
CA SER A 249 28.49 8.79 10.23
C SER A 249 28.80 7.36 10.66
N HIS A 250 29.23 6.52 9.74
CA HIS A 250 30.27 5.47 9.96
C HIS A 250 30.13 4.31 8.95
N GLU A 251 31.06 4.23 8.01
CA GLU A 251 31.29 3.09 7.07
C GLU A 251 31.36 1.73 7.77
N LYS A 252 31.74 1.69 9.05
CA LYS A 252 31.76 0.44 9.84
C LYS A 252 30.39 -0.21 10.01
N HIS A 253 29.31 0.55 10.10
CA HIS A 253 27.97 0.00 10.32
C HIS A 253 27.35 -0.62 9.06
N VAL A 254 27.70 -0.09 7.88
CA VAL A 254 27.28 -0.66 6.59
C VAL A 254 27.91 -2.03 6.36
N LEU A 255 29.19 -2.21 6.75
CA LEU A 255 29.88 -3.48 6.69
C LEU A 255 29.31 -4.53 7.68
N GLU A 256 28.90 -4.09 8.86
CA GLU A 256 28.33 -4.99 9.88
C GLU A 256 26.90 -5.42 9.50
N THR A 257 26.11 -4.54 8.91
CA THR A 257 24.78 -4.86 8.37
C THR A 257 24.89 -5.81 7.17
N ARG A 258 25.84 -5.59 6.25
CA ARG A 258 26.15 -6.55 5.17
C ARG A 258 26.57 -7.92 5.70
N ARG A 259 27.37 -7.95 6.76
CA ARG A 259 27.82 -9.22 7.39
C ARG A 259 26.67 -9.95 8.10
N ARG A 260 25.72 -9.24 8.71
CA ARG A 260 24.51 -9.83 9.30
C ARG A 260 23.56 -10.36 8.21
N MET A 261 23.42 -9.65 7.10
CA MET A 261 22.64 -10.10 5.93
C MET A 261 23.23 -11.35 5.29
N SER A 262 24.56 -11.45 5.16
CA SER A 262 25.24 -12.67 4.68
C SER A 262 24.96 -13.87 5.59
N LYS A 263 25.04 -13.71 6.90
CA LYS A 263 24.74 -14.79 7.86
C LYS A 263 23.28 -15.28 7.81
N VAL A 264 22.34 -14.39 7.56
CA VAL A 264 20.90 -14.77 7.39
C VAL A 264 20.70 -15.55 6.10
N THR A 265 21.39 -15.16 5.02
CA THR A 265 21.36 -15.89 3.74
C THR A 265 21.96 -17.29 3.88
N ASP A 266 23.06 -17.43 4.63
CA ASP A 266 23.73 -18.70 4.91
C ASP A 266 22.85 -19.62 5.78
N PHE A 267 22.14 -19.05 6.79
CA PHE A 267 21.22 -19.81 7.63
C PHE A 267 20.02 -20.38 6.86
N ILE A 268 19.51 -19.62 5.88
CA ILE A 268 18.41 -20.04 5.00
C ILE A 268 18.88 -21.15 4.04
N THR A 269 20.13 -21.10 3.58
CA THR A 269 20.70 -22.12 2.69
C THR A 269 20.90 -23.45 3.43
N VAL A 270 21.44 -23.42 4.65
CA VAL A 270 21.65 -24.60 5.50
C VAL A 270 20.33 -25.26 5.94
N SER A 271 19.27 -24.47 6.18
CA SER A 271 17.96 -25.05 6.54
C SER A 271 17.28 -25.75 5.36
N LYS A 272 17.55 -25.33 4.11
CA LYS A 272 17.04 -25.99 2.90
C LYS A 272 17.75 -27.31 2.59
N GLU A 273 19.02 -27.47 2.93
CA GLU A 273 19.75 -28.74 2.75
C GLU A 273 19.27 -29.77 3.76
N LYS A 274 18.97 -29.36 5.00
CA LYS A 274 18.45 -30.31 6.03
C LYS A 274 17.00 -30.74 5.78
N SER A 275 16.21 -30.01 4.98
CA SER A 275 14.83 -30.41 4.64
C SER A 275 14.75 -31.32 3.40
N LYS A 276 15.87 -31.51 2.65
CA LYS A 276 15.96 -32.43 1.51
C LYS A 276 16.57 -33.80 1.86
N SER A 277 16.97 -33.97 3.11
CA SER A 277 17.60 -35.22 3.61
C SER A 277 16.72 -35.95 4.63
N LYS A 278 15.39 -35.73 4.59
CA LYS A 278 14.38 -36.53 5.32
C LYS A 278 13.32 -37.03 4.37
#